data_2cec7322b5be69ff68e9a897c9ced725
#
_entry.id   2cec7322b5be69ff68e9a897c9ced725
#
_cell.length_a   1.000
_cell.length_b   1.000
_cell.length_c   1.000
_cell.angle_alpha   90.00
_cell.angle_beta   90.00
_cell.angle_gamma   90.00
#
_symmetry.space_group_name_H-M   'P 1'
#
loop_
_entity.id
_entity.type
_entity.pdbx_description
1 polymer ?
#
loop_
_entity_poly.entity_id
_entity_poly.type
_entity_poly.pdbx_seq_one_letter_code
_entity_poly.pdbx_strand_id
1 'polypeptide(L)'
;MTLLKLASKRTFASLRRHRNYRLFFFGQLTSVAGTWMQNIAMAWLVVQLAPHTRGLAVGLLAVCRFGPFSVLGLFSGVVTDRFDNRRTVIVTQTAQMTFSAVLAAITLLDHVQLWEVYAIAIASGCALVFDAPSRQNLTFQMVGRDELPNAVALNSSLFNTARIFGPALAGILIAAVGPGWCFAINTLSFVAVLAGLLAMRASELYPLRDRRKPTLWRGTREGVAYAVRNRTVMVILAMMVVFASICFNFNILLPLLAKNTLDAGPQTFGIISACFGAGALVGALSAAALARATWRIMLLGAGGFALVELLIAPVHSTALAGVLLFVCGLFFTSYTANSNAAIQLASADHIRGRVLGLYYYAWNGLAPLGALLVGWMCDRGGTELAFGVGGVAGLAMTVAAAAAVKPPRKLIRRRLRPEPTAEQLAA
;
A
#
# COMPACT_ATOMS: atom_id res chain seq x y z
N MET A 1 -33.30 12.00 -11.01
CA MET A 1 -33.25 10.90 -10.00
C MET A 1 -32.84 9.54 -10.56
N THR A 2 -32.90 9.30 -11.86
CA THR A 2 -32.64 8.00 -12.52
C THR A 2 -31.14 7.68 -12.71
N LEU A 3 -30.29 8.65 -13.07
CA LEU A 3 -28.85 8.44 -13.33
C LEU A 3 -28.07 8.10 -12.05
N LEU A 4 -28.35 8.77 -10.94
CA LEU A 4 -27.74 8.48 -9.63
C LEU A 4 -28.12 7.08 -9.11
N LYS A 5 -29.36 6.64 -9.33
CA LYS A 5 -29.80 5.28 -8.97
C LYS A 5 -29.14 4.20 -9.86
N LEU A 6 -28.95 4.48 -11.15
CA LEU A 6 -28.24 3.58 -12.08
C LEU A 6 -26.73 3.52 -11.78
N ALA A 7 -26.09 4.65 -11.49
CA ALA A 7 -24.69 4.69 -11.07
C ALA A 7 -24.48 3.91 -9.76
N SER A 8 -25.31 4.16 -8.74
CA SER A 8 -25.26 3.43 -7.46
C SER A 8 -25.51 1.92 -7.62
N LYS A 9 -26.41 1.51 -8.53
CA LYS A 9 -26.64 0.08 -8.82
C LYS A 9 -25.41 -0.59 -9.43
N ARG A 10 -24.66 0.09 -10.29
CA ARG A 10 -23.43 -0.43 -10.90
C ARG A 10 -22.25 -0.41 -9.91
N THR A 11 -22.10 0.67 -9.15
CA THR A 11 -20.99 0.82 -8.17
C THR A 11 -21.01 -0.25 -7.10
N PHE A 12 -22.18 -0.64 -6.59
CA PHE A 12 -22.31 -1.65 -5.52
C PHE A 12 -22.84 -3.00 -6.03
N ALA A 13 -22.60 -3.33 -7.29
CA ALA A 13 -23.11 -4.55 -7.91
C ALA A 13 -22.63 -5.81 -7.19
N SER A 14 -21.32 -5.93 -6.94
CA SER A 14 -20.72 -7.08 -6.26
C SER A 14 -21.25 -7.28 -4.84
N LEU A 15 -21.49 -6.19 -4.08
CA LEU A 15 -22.06 -6.26 -2.73
C LEU A 15 -23.51 -6.73 -2.72
N ARG A 16 -24.27 -6.41 -3.76
CA ARG A 16 -25.69 -6.79 -3.86
C ARG A 16 -25.87 -8.22 -4.32
N ARG A 17 -25.05 -8.66 -5.27
CA ARG A 17 -25.19 -9.97 -5.92
C ARG A 17 -24.55 -11.10 -5.12
N HIS A 18 -23.41 -10.85 -4.45
CA HIS A 18 -22.62 -11.88 -3.80
C HIS A 18 -22.67 -11.74 -2.27
N ARG A 19 -23.40 -12.64 -1.60
CA ARG A 19 -23.52 -12.68 -0.15
C ARG A 19 -22.16 -12.81 0.54
N ASN A 20 -21.31 -13.74 0.06
CA ASN A 20 -19.98 -13.96 0.63
C ASN A 20 -19.11 -12.73 0.54
N TYR A 21 -19.11 -12.01 -0.58
CA TYR A 21 -18.36 -10.77 -0.74
C TYR A 21 -18.89 -9.65 0.16
N ARG A 22 -20.20 -9.54 0.35
CA ARG A 22 -20.81 -8.56 1.26
C ARG A 22 -20.36 -8.76 2.71
N LEU A 23 -20.39 -10.00 3.21
CA LEU A 23 -19.93 -10.34 4.56
C LEU A 23 -18.46 -10.00 4.74
N PHE A 24 -17.63 -10.35 3.78
CA PHE A 24 -16.21 -10.06 3.77
C PHE A 24 -15.91 -8.56 3.73
N PHE A 25 -16.57 -7.82 2.85
CA PHE A 25 -16.35 -6.40 2.67
C PHE A 25 -16.62 -5.58 3.95
N PHE A 26 -17.75 -5.82 4.61
CA PHE A 26 -18.07 -5.11 5.85
C PHE A 26 -17.16 -5.52 7.02
N GLY A 27 -16.80 -6.79 7.13
CA GLY A 27 -15.78 -7.23 8.08
C GLY A 27 -14.42 -6.58 7.83
N GLN A 28 -14.01 -6.48 6.56
CA GLN A 28 -12.77 -5.81 6.16
C GLN A 28 -12.77 -4.31 6.41
N LEU A 29 -13.90 -3.64 6.27
CA LEU A 29 -13.99 -2.20 6.48
C LEU A 29 -13.52 -1.81 7.89
N THR A 30 -13.97 -2.53 8.90
CA THR A 30 -13.57 -2.33 10.29
C THR A 30 -12.13 -2.78 10.54
N SER A 31 -11.75 -3.96 10.05
CA SER A 31 -10.43 -4.54 10.28
C SER A 31 -9.30 -3.75 9.62
N VAL A 32 -9.50 -3.25 8.40
CA VAL A 32 -8.47 -2.45 7.71
C VAL A 32 -8.29 -1.08 8.39
N ALA A 33 -9.38 -0.44 8.83
CA ALA A 33 -9.28 0.81 9.58
C ALA A 33 -8.52 0.61 10.91
N GLY A 34 -8.85 -0.47 11.65
CA GLY A 34 -8.12 -0.86 12.86
C GLY A 34 -6.64 -1.15 12.60
N THR A 35 -6.31 -1.82 11.50
CA THR A 35 -4.93 -2.10 11.10
C THR A 35 -4.14 -0.82 10.79
N TRP A 36 -4.72 0.16 10.10
CA TRP A 36 -4.08 1.46 9.89
C TRP A 36 -3.87 2.21 11.21
N MET A 37 -4.86 2.17 12.09
CA MET A 37 -4.76 2.75 13.44
C MET A 37 -3.64 2.10 14.25
N GLN A 38 -3.55 0.77 14.26
CA GLN A 38 -2.47 0.02 14.92
C GLN A 38 -1.09 0.40 14.37
N ASN A 39 -0.95 0.58 13.06
CA ASN A 39 0.33 0.94 12.44
C ASN A 39 0.86 2.29 12.97
N ILE A 40 -0.03 3.27 13.07
CA ILE A 40 0.27 4.58 13.64
C ILE A 40 0.64 4.46 15.12
N ALA A 41 -0.15 3.72 15.90
CA ALA A 41 0.09 3.53 17.32
C ALA A 41 1.42 2.79 17.58
N MET A 42 1.75 1.79 16.78
CA MET A 42 3.01 1.04 16.88
C MET A 42 4.23 1.93 16.56
N ALA A 43 4.15 2.74 15.50
CA ALA A 43 5.22 3.68 15.17
C ALA A 43 5.41 4.74 16.27
N TRP A 44 4.32 5.27 16.82
CA TRP A 44 4.38 6.22 17.93
C TRP A 44 4.94 5.59 19.20
N LEU A 45 4.54 4.38 19.53
CA LEU A 45 5.05 3.61 20.69
C LEU A 45 6.57 3.42 20.59
N VAL A 46 7.08 3.05 19.40
CA VAL A 46 8.54 2.90 19.15
C VAL A 46 9.27 4.24 19.35
N VAL A 47 8.70 5.36 18.89
CA VAL A 47 9.26 6.70 19.12
C VAL A 47 9.35 7.03 20.61
N GLN A 48 8.39 6.57 21.41
CA GLN A 48 8.40 6.77 22.89
C GLN A 48 9.43 5.86 23.57
N LEU A 49 9.54 4.58 23.16
CA LEU A 49 10.43 3.60 23.76
C LEU A 49 11.92 3.80 23.42
N ALA A 50 12.24 4.53 22.34
CA ALA A 50 13.59 4.74 21.86
C ALA A 50 13.95 6.24 21.77
N PRO A 51 14.01 6.99 22.86
CA PRO A 51 14.17 8.47 22.83
C PRO A 51 15.48 8.96 22.21
N HIS A 52 16.54 8.16 22.23
CA HIS A 52 17.87 8.54 21.73
C HIS A 52 18.14 8.14 20.26
N THR A 53 17.43 7.13 19.73
CA THR A 53 17.62 6.57 18.39
C THR A 53 16.29 6.36 17.67
N ARG A 54 15.44 7.38 17.73
CA ARG A 54 14.05 7.30 17.21
C ARG A 54 13.99 6.91 15.75
N GLY A 55 14.87 7.47 14.94
CA GLY A 55 14.91 7.22 13.50
C GLY A 55 15.25 5.79 13.18
N LEU A 56 16.37 5.28 13.71
CA LEU A 56 16.76 3.88 13.52
C LEU A 56 15.75 2.90 14.13
N ALA A 57 15.16 3.22 15.27
CA ALA A 57 14.16 2.37 15.91
C ALA A 57 12.90 2.22 15.05
N VAL A 58 12.37 3.30 14.48
CA VAL A 58 11.23 3.23 13.57
C VAL A 58 11.63 2.63 12.21
N GLY A 59 12.85 2.88 11.75
CA GLY A 59 13.43 2.21 10.58
C GLY A 59 13.49 0.69 10.77
N LEU A 60 13.96 0.22 11.93
CA LEU A 60 14.00 -1.19 12.28
C LEU A 60 12.60 -1.80 12.41
N LEU A 61 11.62 -1.06 12.93
CA LEU A 61 10.21 -1.48 12.92
C LEU A 61 9.73 -1.78 11.49
N ALA A 62 10.07 -0.92 10.54
CA ALA A 62 9.72 -1.15 9.13
C ALA A 62 10.44 -2.39 8.55
N VAL A 63 11.72 -2.60 8.91
CA VAL A 63 12.46 -3.83 8.55
C VAL A 63 11.79 -5.08 9.12
N CYS A 64 11.45 -5.07 10.40
CA CYS A 64 10.77 -6.18 11.06
C CYS A 64 9.43 -6.51 10.39
N ARG A 65 8.69 -5.49 9.97
CA ARG A 65 7.38 -5.65 9.37
C ARG A 65 7.42 -6.09 7.90
N PHE A 66 8.28 -5.48 7.07
CA PHE A 66 8.32 -5.71 5.63
C PHE A 66 9.45 -6.67 5.20
N GLY A 67 10.45 -6.88 6.04
CA GLY A 67 11.55 -7.82 5.80
C GLY A 67 11.09 -9.26 5.53
N PRO A 68 10.10 -9.79 6.23
CA PRO A 68 9.53 -11.09 5.89
C PRO A 68 9.05 -11.19 4.45
N PHE A 69 8.51 -10.11 3.87
CA PHE A 69 8.11 -10.09 2.47
C PHE A 69 9.33 -10.21 1.52
N SER A 70 10.45 -9.59 1.85
CA SER A 70 11.68 -9.66 1.04
C SER A 70 12.22 -11.09 0.96
N VAL A 71 12.08 -11.86 2.04
CA VAL A 71 12.59 -13.24 2.14
C VAL A 71 11.54 -14.26 1.71
N LEU A 72 10.33 -14.17 2.27
CA LEU A 72 9.27 -15.17 2.12
C LEU A 72 8.31 -14.87 0.96
N GLY A 73 8.32 -13.64 0.42
CA GLY A 73 7.37 -13.21 -0.61
C GLY A 73 7.41 -14.06 -1.88
N LEU A 74 8.59 -14.61 -2.22
CA LEU A 74 8.73 -15.53 -3.35
C LEU A 74 8.00 -16.87 -3.13
N PHE A 75 7.82 -17.27 -1.88
CA PHE A 75 7.13 -18.52 -1.52
C PHE A 75 5.62 -18.32 -1.33
N SER A 76 5.14 -17.09 -1.22
CA SER A 76 3.73 -16.79 -0.98
C SER A 76 2.80 -17.37 -2.05
N GLY A 77 3.24 -17.38 -3.32
CA GLY A 77 2.52 -17.96 -4.44
C GLY A 77 2.33 -19.48 -4.31
N VAL A 78 3.33 -20.18 -3.76
CA VAL A 78 3.27 -21.65 -3.56
C VAL A 78 2.22 -21.99 -2.50
N VAL A 79 2.15 -21.20 -1.43
CA VAL A 79 1.15 -21.39 -0.37
C VAL A 79 -0.26 -21.17 -0.89
N THR A 80 -0.50 -20.11 -1.66
CA THR A 80 -1.82 -19.82 -2.23
C THR A 80 -2.28 -20.85 -3.28
N ASP A 81 -1.33 -21.56 -3.90
CA ASP A 81 -1.65 -22.60 -4.88
C ASP A 81 -1.92 -23.96 -4.22
N ARG A 82 -1.39 -24.21 -3.00
CA ARG A 82 -1.52 -25.49 -2.30
C ARG A 82 -2.63 -25.54 -1.26
N PHE A 83 -2.92 -24.40 -0.64
CA PHE A 83 -3.86 -24.33 0.47
C PHE A 83 -5.16 -23.61 0.08
N ASP A 84 -6.24 -23.96 0.76
CA ASP A 84 -7.52 -23.26 0.63
C ASP A 84 -7.39 -21.79 1.06
N ASN A 85 -7.68 -20.87 0.13
CA ASN A 85 -7.48 -19.44 0.37
C ASN A 85 -8.33 -18.91 1.54
N ARG A 86 -9.56 -19.39 1.71
CA ARG A 86 -10.43 -19.00 2.83
C ARG A 86 -9.83 -19.44 4.17
N ARG A 87 -9.35 -20.68 4.26
CA ARG A 87 -8.69 -21.20 5.47
C ARG A 87 -7.40 -20.45 5.76
N THR A 88 -6.59 -20.18 4.74
CA THR A 88 -5.36 -19.39 4.89
C THR A 88 -5.66 -18.00 5.45
N VAL A 89 -6.67 -17.29 4.89
CA VAL A 89 -7.05 -15.97 5.40
C VAL A 89 -7.60 -16.05 6.83
N ILE A 90 -8.37 -17.08 7.21
CA ILE A 90 -8.83 -17.27 8.59
C ILE A 90 -7.64 -17.43 9.54
N VAL A 91 -6.67 -18.28 9.19
CA VAL A 91 -5.48 -18.52 10.03
C VAL A 91 -4.65 -17.23 10.18
N THR A 92 -4.37 -16.54 9.09
CA THR A 92 -3.56 -15.30 9.12
C THR A 92 -4.28 -14.18 9.86
N GLN A 93 -5.60 -14.02 9.73
CA GLN A 93 -6.39 -13.02 10.46
C GLN A 93 -6.48 -13.36 11.95
N THR A 94 -6.60 -14.64 12.32
CA THR A 94 -6.55 -15.09 13.73
C THR A 94 -5.17 -14.80 14.32
N ALA A 95 -4.10 -15.09 13.60
CA ALA A 95 -2.74 -14.78 14.05
C ALA A 95 -2.56 -13.26 14.26
N GLN A 96 -3.00 -12.42 13.31
CA GLN A 96 -2.96 -10.97 13.43
C GLN A 96 -3.77 -10.46 14.63
N MET A 97 -4.95 -11.03 14.89
CA MET A 97 -5.77 -10.73 16.06
C MET A 97 -5.01 -11.06 17.36
N THR A 98 -4.39 -12.24 17.42
CA THR A 98 -3.60 -12.67 18.59
C THR A 98 -2.41 -11.75 18.82
N PHE A 99 -1.65 -11.40 17.77
CA PHE A 99 -0.53 -10.47 17.88
C PHE A 99 -0.97 -9.08 18.34
N SER A 100 -2.10 -8.60 17.83
CA SER A 100 -2.70 -7.33 18.27
C SER A 100 -3.15 -7.39 19.73
N ALA A 101 -3.75 -8.51 20.18
CA ALA A 101 -4.19 -8.71 21.57
C ALA A 101 -3.00 -8.76 22.54
N VAL A 102 -1.93 -9.49 22.19
CA VAL A 102 -0.70 -9.54 22.99
C VAL A 102 -0.10 -8.14 23.11
N LEU A 103 0.02 -7.41 21.99
CA LEU A 103 0.55 -6.04 22.01
C LEU A 103 -0.32 -5.09 22.84
N ALA A 104 -1.64 -5.24 22.77
CA ALA A 104 -2.57 -4.48 23.62
C ALA A 104 -2.33 -4.78 25.10
N ALA A 105 -2.25 -6.05 25.48
CA ALA A 105 -2.08 -6.47 26.86
C ALA A 105 -0.78 -5.95 27.47
N ILE A 106 0.38 -6.17 26.80
CA ILE A 106 1.67 -5.72 27.32
C ILE A 106 1.78 -4.19 27.36
N THR A 107 1.13 -3.48 26.43
CA THR A 107 1.14 -2.01 26.41
C THR A 107 0.22 -1.42 27.48
N LEU A 108 -0.96 -1.99 27.72
CA LEU A 108 -1.92 -1.53 28.75
C LEU A 108 -1.45 -1.84 30.16
N LEU A 109 -0.58 -2.86 30.33
CA LEU A 109 0.04 -3.21 31.61
C LEU A 109 1.33 -2.46 31.88
N ASP A 110 1.75 -1.53 31.02
CA ASP A 110 3.01 -0.77 31.08
C ASP A 110 4.28 -1.64 31.16
N HIS A 111 4.23 -2.84 30.58
CA HIS A 111 5.35 -3.81 30.57
C HIS A 111 6.01 -3.92 29.19
N VAL A 112 5.55 -3.15 28.20
CA VAL A 112 6.02 -3.25 26.82
C VAL A 112 7.48 -2.83 26.68
N GLN A 113 8.27 -3.71 26.03
CA GLN A 113 9.65 -3.47 25.66
C GLN A 113 9.83 -3.37 24.15
N LEU A 114 10.85 -2.65 23.71
CA LEU A 114 11.08 -2.38 22.27
C LEU A 114 11.26 -3.67 21.45
N TRP A 115 11.97 -4.67 21.99
CA TRP A 115 12.18 -5.93 21.30
C TRP A 115 10.89 -6.74 21.10
N GLU A 116 9.92 -6.63 22.02
CA GLU A 116 8.61 -7.30 21.92
C GLU A 116 7.80 -6.71 20.76
N VAL A 117 7.84 -5.38 20.61
CA VAL A 117 7.21 -4.69 19.47
C VAL A 117 7.81 -5.18 18.16
N TYR A 118 9.14 -5.34 18.07
CA TYR A 118 9.82 -5.87 16.88
C TYR A 118 9.47 -7.34 16.62
N ALA A 119 9.44 -8.18 17.64
CA ALA A 119 9.06 -9.59 17.50
C ALA A 119 7.63 -9.74 16.96
N ILE A 120 6.69 -8.94 17.49
CA ILE A 120 5.30 -8.90 17.00
C ILE A 120 5.23 -8.34 15.58
N ALA A 121 6.04 -7.34 15.24
CA ALA A 121 6.11 -6.80 13.88
C ALA A 121 6.60 -7.85 12.87
N ILE A 122 7.63 -8.64 13.21
CA ILE A 122 8.13 -9.76 12.37
C ILE A 122 7.03 -10.81 12.19
N ALA A 123 6.40 -11.25 13.28
CA ALA A 123 5.34 -12.25 13.24
C ALA A 123 4.14 -11.79 12.39
N SER A 124 3.73 -10.51 12.56
CA SER A 124 2.70 -9.88 11.75
C SER A 124 3.10 -9.76 10.27
N GLY A 125 4.36 -9.44 10.00
CA GLY A 125 4.93 -9.41 8.65
C GLY A 125 4.88 -10.77 7.98
N CYS A 126 5.26 -11.84 8.68
CA CYS A 126 5.16 -13.22 8.17
C CYS A 126 3.71 -13.60 7.82
N ALA A 127 2.75 -13.27 8.69
CA ALA A 127 1.34 -13.53 8.42
C ALA A 127 0.85 -12.75 7.17
N LEU A 128 1.28 -11.49 7.00
CA LEU A 128 0.90 -10.64 5.87
C LEU A 128 1.38 -11.17 4.52
N VAL A 129 2.56 -11.82 4.47
CA VAL A 129 3.12 -12.43 3.25
C VAL A 129 2.15 -13.45 2.64
N PHE A 130 1.45 -14.21 3.46
CA PHE A 130 0.50 -15.23 3.01
C PHE A 130 -0.93 -14.70 2.91
N ASP A 131 -1.29 -13.74 3.75
CA ASP A 131 -2.62 -13.13 3.77
C ASP A 131 -2.94 -12.39 2.47
N ALA A 132 -2.04 -11.53 2.01
CA ALA A 132 -2.30 -10.63 0.89
C ALA A 132 -2.66 -11.37 -0.42
N PRO A 133 -1.89 -12.37 -0.91
CA PRO A 133 -2.24 -13.08 -2.13
C PRO A 133 -3.46 -14.01 -1.94
N SER A 134 -3.62 -14.64 -0.77
CA SER A 134 -4.78 -15.48 -0.48
C SER A 134 -6.07 -14.66 -0.48
N ARG A 135 -6.04 -13.44 0.05
CA ARG A 135 -7.17 -12.50 0.06
C ARG A 135 -7.54 -12.04 -1.35
N GLN A 136 -6.57 -11.79 -2.23
CA GLN A 136 -6.83 -11.45 -3.63
C GLN A 136 -7.51 -12.62 -4.37
N ASN A 137 -7.01 -13.85 -4.19
CA ASN A 137 -7.62 -15.04 -4.76
C ASN A 137 -9.03 -15.29 -4.21
N LEU A 138 -9.22 -15.09 -2.89
CA LEU A 138 -10.53 -15.23 -2.25
C LEU A 138 -11.54 -14.20 -2.79
N THR A 139 -11.09 -12.97 -3.07
CA THR A 139 -11.95 -11.95 -3.71
C THR A 139 -12.45 -12.44 -5.07
N PHE A 140 -11.58 -13.02 -5.90
CA PHE A 140 -11.98 -13.63 -7.16
C PHE A 140 -12.98 -14.78 -6.93
N GLN A 141 -12.71 -15.66 -5.96
CA GLN A 141 -13.57 -16.80 -5.64
C GLN A 141 -14.97 -16.37 -5.16
N MET A 142 -15.10 -15.19 -4.55
CA MET A 142 -16.40 -14.69 -4.08
C MET A 142 -17.25 -14.05 -5.18
N VAL A 143 -16.65 -13.41 -6.20
CA VAL A 143 -17.41 -12.61 -7.19
C VAL A 143 -17.31 -13.13 -8.62
N GLY A 144 -16.37 -14.03 -8.91
CA GLY A 144 -16.13 -14.51 -10.28
C GLY A 144 -15.47 -13.44 -11.17
N ARG A 145 -15.36 -13.76 -12.48
CA ARG A 145 -14.67 -12.93 -13.47
C ARG A 145 -15.40 -11.63 -13.78
N ASP A 146 -16.70 -11.69 -13.92
CA ASP A 146 -17.50 -10.58 -14.45
C ASP A 146 -17.59 -9.42 -13.47
N GLU A 147 -17.67 -9.71 -12.17
CA GLU A 147 -17.78 -8.71 -11.10
C GLU A 147 -16.42 -8.36 -10.45
N LEU A 148 -15.33 -9.05 -10.84
CA LEU A 148 -14.01 -8.81 -10.26
C LEU A 148 -13.53 -7.34 -10.37
N PRO A 149 -13.70 -6.63 -11.50
CA PRO A 149 -13.29 -5.23 -11.60
C PRO A 149 -14.04 -4.34 -10.58
N ASN A 150 -15.33 -4.61 -10.34
CA ASN A 150 -16.13 -3.89 -9.36
C ASN A 150 -15.67 -4.18 -7.92
N ALA A 151 -15.42 -5.44 -7.58
CA ALA A 151 -14.90 -5.84 -6.28
C ALA A 151 -13.52 -5.23 -5.98
N VAL A 152 -12.61 -5.21 -6.96
CA VAL A 152 -11.29 -4.58 -6.84
C VAL A 152 -11.41 -3.07 -6.62
N ALA A 153 -12.31 -2.39 -7.33
CA ALA A 153 -12.55 -0.95 -7.14
C ALA A 153 -13.10 -0.65 -5.73
N LEU A 154 -14.04 -1.45 -5.24
CA LEU A 154 -14.59 -1.33 -3.89
C LEU A 154 -13.52 -1.57 -2.81
N ASN A 155 -12.70 -2.62 -2.95
CA ASN A 155 -11.59 -2.88 -2.04
C ASN A 155 -10.58 -1.72 -2.04
N SER A 156 -10.24 -1.18 -3.20
CA SER A 156 -9.34 -0.01 -3.29
C SER A 156 -9.92 1.20 -2.58
N SER A 157 -11.23 1.46 -2.73
CA SER A 157 -11.92 2.54 -2.02
C SER A 157 -11.88 2.34 -0.51
N LEU A 158 -12.09 1.10 -0.04
CA LEU A 158 -12.02 0.73 1.37
C LEU A 158 -10.63 1.00 1.94
N PHE A 159 -9.56 0.56 1.26
CA PHE A 159 -8.19 0.79 1.70
C PHE A 159 -7.82 2.28 1.74
N ASN A 160 -8.24 3.07 0.76
CA ASN A 160 -7.99 4.51 0.75
C ASN A 160 -8.75 5.24 1.86
N THR A 161 -10.01 4.86 2.10
CA THR A 161 -10.81 5.39 3.23
C THR A 161 -10.14 5.08 4.57
N ALA A 162 -9.73 3.84 4.78
CA ALA A 162 -9.05 3.42 6.01
C ALA A 162 -7.71 4.13 6.22
N ARG A 163 -6.98 4.44 5.13
CA ARG A 163 -5.72 5.20 5.17
C ARG A 163 -5.90 6.63 5.69
N ILE A 164 -7.08 7.22 5.52
CA ILE A 164 -7.39 8.57 6.03
C ILE A 164 -7.88 8.50 7.47
N PHE A 165 -8.93 7.69 7.70
CA PHE A 165 -9.60 7.65 8.99
C PHE A 165 -8.79 6.90 10.06
N GLY A 166 -8.04 5.87 9.70
CA GLY A 166 -7.21 5.10 10.63
C GLY A 166 -6.20 5.99 11.38
N PRO A 167 -5.32 6.71 10.69
CA PRO A 167 -4.37 7.63 11.33
C PRO A 167 -5.03 8.74 12.15
N ALA A 168 -6.12 9.34 11.65
CA ALA A 168 -6.84 10.40 12.38
C ALA A 168 -7.40 9.88 13.71
N LEU A 169 -8.07 8.71 13.69
CA LEU A 169 -8.57 8.07 14.91
C LEU A 169 -7.44 7.65 15.84
N ALA A 170 -6.34 7.13 15.30
CA ALA A 170 -5.16 6.78 16.08
C ALA A 170 -4.62 7.98 16.85
N GLY A 171 -4.43 9.12 16.20
CA GLY A 171 -3.91 10.33 16.83
C GLY A 171 -4.77 10.80 18.01
N ILE A 172 -6.09 10.78 17.83
CA ILE A 172 -7.06 11.14 18.90
C ILE A 172 -6.99 10.14 20.06
N LEU A 173 -7.06 8.84 19.76
CA LEU A 173 -7.06 7.79 20.77
C LEU A 173 -5.74 7.72 21.56
N ILE A 174 -4.59 7.82 20.86
CA ILE A 174 -3.28 7.81 21.53
C ILE A 174 -3.16 8.98 22.50
N ALA A 175 -3.65 10.16 22.12
CA ALA A 175 -3.60 11.34 22.97
C ALA A 175 -4.56 11.27 24.16
N ALA A 176 -5.72 10.63 23.99
CA ALA A 176 -6.74 10.56 25.02
C ALA A 176 -6.50 9.41 26.04
N VAL A 177 -6.10 8.23 25.55
CA VAL A 177 -6.06 6.99 26.36
C VAL A 177 -4.81 6.15 26.11
N GLY A 178 -3.89 6.59 25.27
CA GLY A 178 -2.64 5.89 24.96
C GLY A 178 -2.72 4.87 23.83
N PRO A 179 -1.55 4.38 23.36
CA PRO A 179 -1.45 3.49 22.20
C PRO A 179 -2.05 2.11 22.42
N GLY A 180 -2.08 1.61 23.66
CA GLY A 180 -2.61 0.28 24.02
C GLY A 180 -4.06 0.10 23.59
N TRP A 181 -4.89 1.13 23.71
CA TRP A 181 -6.29 1.08 23.28
C TRP A 181 -6.46 0.98 21.76
N CYS A 182 -5.53 1.54 20.99
CA CYS A 182 -5.55 1.35 19.54
C CYS A 182 -5.36 -0.13 19.18
N PHE A 183 -4.49 -0.84 19.91
CA PHE A 183 -4.26 -2.27 19.71
C PHE A 183 -5.47 -3.10 20.16
N ALA A 184 -6.08 -2.76 21.29
CA ALA A 184 -7.28 -3.43 21.80
C ALA A 184 -8.47 -3.29 20.81
N ILE A 185 -8.72 -2.09 20.32
CA ILE A 185 -9.78 -1.83 19.32
C ILE A 185 -9.49 -2.59 18.02
N ASN A 186 -8.23 -2.62 17.56
CA ASN A 186 -7.87 -3.40 16.39
C ASN A 186 -8.09 -4.90 16.61
N THR A 187 -7.78 -5.42 17.79
CA THR A 187 -8.09 -6.82 18.15
C THR A 187 -9.58 -7.12 17.97
N LEU A 188 -10.45 -6.25 18.46
CA LEU A 188 -11.90 -6.40 18.29
C LEU A 188 -12.33 -6.26 16.82
N SER A 189 -11.66 -5.43 16.04
CA SER A 189 -11.96 -5.26 14.62
C SER A 189 -11.75 -6.55 13.80
N PHE A 190 -10.79 -7.39 14.18
CA PHE A 190 -10.58 -8.69 13.56
C PHE A 190 -11.74 -9.66 13.77
N VAL A 191 -12.48 -9.55 14.86
CA VAL A 191 -13.66 -10.38 15.11
C VAL A 191 -14.69 -10.21 14.00
N ALA A 192 -14.88 -8.98 13.51
CA ALA A 192 -15.83 -8.70 12.43
C ALA A 192 -15.47 -9.39 11.13
N VAL A 193 -14.18 -9.38 10.72
CA VAL A 193 -13.75 -10.05 9.49
C VAL A 193 -13.75 -11.55 9.64
N LEU A 194 -13.35 -12.08 10.81
CA LEU A 194 -13.40 -13.52 11.10
C LEU A 194 -14.84 -14.05 11.10
N ALA A 195 -15.77 -13.32 11.73
CA ALA A 195 -17.19 -13.67 11.70
C ALA A 195 -17.71 -13.70 10.26
N GLY A 196 -17.34 -12.70 9.43
CA GLY A 196 -17.67 -12.68 8.00
C GLY A 196 -17.12 -13.90 7.24
N LEU A 197 -15.85 -14.25 7.49
CA LEU A 197 -15.19 -15.41 6.85
C LEU A 197 -15.80 -16.75 7.28
N LEU A 198 -16.14 -16.89 8.55
CA LEU A 198 -16.77 -18.11 9.09
C LEU A 198 -18.22 -18.29 8.58
N ALA A 199 -18.96 -17.17 8.45
CA ALA A 199 -20.34 -17.17 7.93
C ALA A 199 -20.44 -17.34 6.41
N MET A 200 -19.31 -17.43 5.67
CA MET A 200 -19.30 -17.67 4.22
C MET A 200 -19.78 -19.09 3.88
N ARG A 201 -20.55 -19.21 2.82
CA ARG A 201 -20.93 -20.49 2.21
C ARG A 201 -19.86 -20.94 1.22
N ALA A 202 -19.13 -22.01 1.56
CA ALA A 202 -18.05 -22.52 0.70
C ALA A 202 -18.57 -23.01 -0.67
N SER A 203 -19.82 -23.49 -0.75
CA SER A 203 -20.46 -23.93 -1.99
C SER A 203 -20.72 -22.82 -3.00
N GLU A 204 -20.72 -21.56 -2.57
CA GLU A 204 -20.94 -20.39 -3.43
C GLU A 204 -19.61 -19.81 -3.96
N LEU A 205 -18.46 -20.41 -3.64
CA LEU A 205 -17.14 -19.93 -4.08
C LEU A 205 -16.81 -20.48 -5.48
N TYR A 206 -16.39 -19.57 -6.38
CA TYR A 206 -15.94 -19.94 -7.72
C TYR A 206 -14.60 -20.68 -7.67
N PRO A 207 -14.41 -21.75 -8.46
CA PRO A 207 -13.15 -22.47 -8.49
C PRO A 207 -12.05 -21.64 -9.12
N LEU A 208 -10.83 -21.75 -8.59
CA LEU A 208 -9.64 -21.21 -9.25
C LEU A 208 -9.22 -22.13 -10.38
N ARG A 209 -8.94 -21.56 -11.55
CA ARG A 209 -8.34 -22.35 -12.65
C ARG A 209 -6.93 -22.76 -12.28
N ASP A 210 -6.65 -24.04 -12.46
CA ASP A 210 -5.31 -24.61 -12.30
C ASP A 210 -4.37 -23.96 -13.34
N ARG A 211 -3.48 -23.07 -12.88
CA ARG A 211 -2.46 -22.45 -13.70
C ARG A 211 -1.15 -23.20 -13.48
N ARG A 212 -0.72 -24.01 -14.44
CA ARG A 212 0.65 -24.50 -14.51
C ARG A 212 1.57 -23.27 -14.54
N LYS A 213 2.22 -22.97 -13.43
CA LYS A 213 3.16 -21.84 -13.34
C LYS A 213 4.57 -22.32 -13.67
N PRO A 214 5.33 -21.56 -14.48
CA PRO A 214 6.75 -21.84 -14.68
C PRO A 214 7.48 -21.76 -13.34
N THR A 215 8.59 -22.48 -13.21
CA THR A 215 9.45 -22.46 -12.02
C THR A 215 9.80 -21.00 -11.68
N LEU A 216 9.60 -20.59 -10.42
CA LEU A 216 9.77 -19.21 -9.95
C LEU A 216 11.10 -18.58 -10.42
N TRP A 217 12.19 -19.33 -10.28
CA TRP A 217 13.53 -18.87 -10.65
C TRP A 217 13.67 -18.54 -12.14
N ARG A 218 13.14 -19.41 -13.00
CA ARG A 218 13.16 -19.20 -14.45
C ARG A 218 12.31 -17.97 -14.84
N GLY A 219 11.14 -17.82 -14.23
CA GLY A 219 10.26 -16.69 -14.47
C GLY A 219 10.88 -15.35 -14.07
N THR A 220 11.54 -15.29 -12.92
CA THR A 220 12.24 -14.09 -12.44
C THR A 220 13.40 -13.72 -13.37
N ARG A 221 14.24 -14.71 -13.76
CA ARG A 221 15.36 -14.48 -14.68
C ARG A 221 14.91 -13.95 -16.05
N GLU A 222 13.83 -14.50 -16.60
CA GLU A 222 13.25 -14.02 -17.87
C GLU A 222 12.68 -12.60 -17.72
N GLY A 223 12.03 -12.28 -16.59
CA GLY A 223 11.55 -10.93 -16.29
C GLY A 223 12.69 -9.91 -16.21
N VAL A 224 13.76 -10.24 -15.50
CA VAL A 224 14.96 -9.38 -15.39
C VAL A 224 15.62 -9.19 -16.77
N ALA A 225 15.82 -10.27 -17.52
CA ALA A 225 16.40 -10.20 -18.86
C ALA A 225 15.59 -9.32 -19.81
N TYR A 226 14.25 -9.39 -19.72
CA TYR A 226 13.37 -8.52 -20.50
C TYR A 226 13.48 -7.05 -20.03
N ALA A 227 13.49 -6.82 -18.72
CA ALA A 227 13.59 -5.48 -18.15
C ALA A 227 14.88 -4.76 -18.59
N VAL A 228 16.03 -5.45 -18.56
CA VAL A 228 17.32 -4.91 -18.99
C VAL A 228 17.34 -4.58 -20.49
N ARG A 229 16.65 -5.37 -21.32
CA ARG A 229 16.57 -5.15 -22.78
C ARG A 229 15.56 -4.06 -23.16
N ASN A 230 14.58 -3.78 -22.32
CA ASN A 230 13.55 -2.77 -22.58
C ASN A 230 13.82 -1.50 -21.75
N ARG A 231 14.38 -0.48 -22.42
CA ARG A 231 14.77 0.80 -21.80
C ARG A 231 13.65 1.45 -21.00
N THR A 232 12.42 1.43 -21.49
CA THR A 232 11.27 2.02 -20.80
C THR A 232 10.95 1.28 -19.50
N VAL A 233 10.91 -0.06 -19.55
CA VAL A 233 10.68 -0.91 -18.38
C VAL A 233 11.79 -0.74 -17.36
N MET A 234 13.05 -0.72 -17.80
CA MET A 234 14.21 -0.53 -16.93
C MET A 234 14.16 0.83 -16.21
N VAL A 235 13.83 1.91 -16.92
CA VAL A 235 13.73 3.25 -16.30
C VAL A 235 12.60 3.32 -15.28
N ILE A 236 11.42 2.75 -15.57
CA ILE A 236 10.30 2.71 -14.61
C ILE A 236 10.70 1.91 -13.35
N LEU A 237 11.38 0.76 -13.51
CA LEU A 237 11.85 -0.04 -12.37
C LEU A 237 12.93 0.71 -11.56
N ALA A 238 13.88 1.37 -12.22
CA ALA A 238 14.91 2.18 -11.55
C ALA A 238 14.28 3.35 -10.77
N MET A 239 13.31 4.06 -11.37
CA MET A 239 12.53 5.07 -10.65
C MET A 239 11.86 4.48 -9.42
N MET A 240 11.20 3.32 -9.54
CA MET A 240 10.51 2.68 -8.42
C MET A 240 11.49 2.29 -7.30
N VAL A 241 12.68 1.76 -7.64
CA VAL A 241 13.73 1.46 -6.66
C VAL A 241 14.14 2.69 -5.88
N VAL A 242 14.45 3.80 -6.55
CA VAL A 242 14.87 5.05 -5.89
C VAL A 242 13.74 5.61 -5.01
N PHE A 243 12.53 5.73 -5.57
CA PHE A 243 11.40 6.29 -4.84
C PHE A 243 11.01 5.42 -3.65
N ALA A 244 10.92 4.10 -3.81
CA ALA A 244 10.55 3.19 -2.73
C ALA A 244 11.62 3.09 -1.62
N SER A 245 12.91 3.19 -1.99
CA SER A 245 13.99 3.07 -1.01
C SER A 245 14.27 4.37 -0.25
N ILE A 246 14.10 5.55 -0.88
CA ILE A 246 14.53 6.82 -0.27
C ILE A 246 13.33 7.73 0.02
N CYS A 247 12.41 7.90 -0.96
CA CYS A 247 11.37 8.90 -0.87
C CYS A 247 10.11 8.41 -0.11
N PHE A 248 9.65 7.17 -0.33
CA PHE A 248 8.34 6.69 0.18
C PHE A 248 8.34 6.20 1.64
N ASN A 249 9.22 6.75 2.49
CA ASN A 249 9.37 6.29 3.86
C ASN A 249 8.50 7.07 4.87
N PHE A 250 7.27 7.41 4.51
CA PHE A 250 6.35 8.18 5.36
C PHE A 250 6.00 7.51 6.68
N ASN A 251 6.05 6.18 6.75
CA ASN A 251 5.88 5.45 8.01
C ASN A 251 6.96 5.79 9.05
N ILE A 252 8.13 6.30 8.60
CA ILE A 252 9.24 6.74 9.45
C ILE A 252 9.22 8.26 9.58
N LEU A 253 9.08 8.96 8.46
CA LEU A 253 9.19 10.40 8.41
C LEU A 253 8.06 11.11 9.16
N LEU A 254 6.81 10.65 9.07
CA LEU A 254 5.68 11.34 9.70
C LEU A 254 5.71 11.32 11.23
N PRO A 255 5.96 10.19 11.94
CA PRO A 255 6.07 10.21 13.40
C PRO A 255 7.26 11.01 13.87
N LEU A 256 8.38 10.99 13.14
CA LEU A 256 9.58 11.77 13.48
C LEU A 256 9.39 13.26 13.18
N LEU A 257 8.74 13.63 12.08
CA LEU A 257 8.37 15.00 11.76
C LEU A 257 7.49 15.57 12.88
N ALA A 258 6.45 14.84 13.30
CA ALA A 258 5.57 15.28 14.38
C ALA A 258 6.33 15.45 15.70
N LYS A 259 7.19 14.48 16.08
CA LYS A 259 7.85 14.48 17.38
C LYS A 259 9.10 15.33 17.46
N ASN A 260 9.96 15.28 16.43
CA ASN A 260 11.29 15.90 16.49
C ASN A 260 11.31 17.32 15.88
N THR A 261 10.60 17.55 14.77
CA THR A 261 10.64 18.83 14.04
C THR A 261 9.51 19.76 14.44
N LEU A 262 8.30 19.22 14.60
CA LEU A 262 7.13 20.03 15.01
C LEU A 262 6.97 20.09 16.54
N ASP A 263 7.77 19.35 17.30
CA ASP A 263 7.67 19.16 18.77
C ASP A 263 6.22 18.97 19.26
N ALA A 264 5.51 18.11 18.56
CA ALA A 264 4.07 17.94 18.74
C ALA A 264 3.71 16.53 19.21
N GLY A 265 2.47 16.41 19.68
CA GLY A 265 1.92 15.14 20.18
C GLY A 265 1.37 14.21 19.11
N PRO A 266 0.82 13.05 19.54
CA PRO A 266 0.26 12.04 18.66
C PRO A 266 -0.93 12.54 17.83
N GLN A 267 -1.68 13.53 18.32
CA GLN A 267 -2.77 14.17 17.56
C GLN A 267 -2.25 14.79 16.25
N THR A 268 -1.15 15.55 16.33
CA THR A 268 -0.52 16.15 15.14
C THR A 268 -0.03 15.09 14.20
N PHE A 269 0.59 14.01 14.70
CA PHE A 269 0.98 12.87 13.86
C PHE A 269 -0.23 12.26 13.13
N GLY A 270 -1.36 12.07 13.81
CA GLY A 270 -2.59 11.59 13.20
C GLY A 270 -3.12 12.53 12.12
N ILE A 271 -3.15 13.84 12.39
CA ILE A 271 -3.64 14.88 11.46
C ILE A 271 -2.78 14.94 10.19
N ILE A 272 -1.45 15.05 10.32
CA ILE A 272 -0.56 15.13 9.14
C ILE A 272 -0.59 13.84 8.31
N SER A 273 -0.74 12.68 8.96
CA SER A 273 -0.92 11.39 8.28
C SER A 273 -2.25 11.33 7.53
N ALA A 274 -3.33 11.86 8.13
CA ALA A 274 -4.63 11.95 7.48
C ALA A 274 -4.62 12.94 6.29
N CYS A 275 -3.91 14.07 6.41
CA CYS A 275 -3.70 15.01 5.30
C CYS A 275 -3.03 14.32 4.11
N PHE A 276 -1.93 13.58 4.34
CA PHE A 276 -1.27 12.80 3.30
C PHE A 276 -2.23 11.77 2.67
N GLY A 277 -3.00 11.04 3.49
CA GLY A 277 -3.99 10.08 3.04
C GLY A 277 -5.10 10.72 2.19
N ALA A 278 -5.60 11.88 2.60
CA ALA A 278 -6.63 12.64 1.88
C ALA A 278 -6.11 13.12 0.51
N GLY A 279 -4.87 13.64 0.46
CA GLY A 279 -4.21 13.98 -0.80
C GLY A 279 -4.07 12.77 -1.73
N ALA A 280 -3.66 11.61 -1.17
CA ALA A 280 -3.55 10.37 -1.92
C ALA A 280 -4.90 9.90 -2.50
N LEU A 281 -6.00 10.07 -1.75
CA LEU A 281 -7.35 9.77 -2.25
C LEU A 281 -7.74 10.69 -3.41
N VAL A 282 -7.53 12.00 -3.27
CA VAL A 282 -7.81 12.97 -4.35
C VAL A 282 -6.97 12.66 -5.58
N GLY A 283 -5.68 12.30 -5.40
CA GLY A 283 -4.80 11.86 -6.48
C GLY A 283 -5.31 10.61 -7.19
N ALA A 284 -5.80 9.61 -6.44
CA ALA A 284 -6.39 8.39 -7.01
C ALA A 284 -7.65 8.68 -7.83
N LEU A 285 -8.56 9.49 -7.30
CA LEU A 285 -9.80 9.90 -7.99
C LEU A 285 -9.48 10.69 -9.26
N SER A 286 -8.51 11.62 -9.19
CA SER A 286 -8.06 12.40 -10.35
C SER A 286 -7.45 11.52 -11.43
N ALA A 287 -6.60 10.54 -11.05
CA ALA A 287 -6.02 9.59 -11.99
C ALA A 287 -7.10 8.72 -12.67
N ALA A 288 -8.10 8.28 -11.91
CA ALA A 288 -9.24 7.53 -12.44
C ALA A 288 -10.10 8.37 -13.40
N ALA A 289 -10.38 9.65 -13.06
CA ALA A 289 -11.16 10.56 -13.90
C ALA A 289 -10.46 10.91 -15.21
N LEU A 290 -9.14 11.12 -15.19
CA LEU A 290 -8.35 11.40 -16.38
C LEU A 290 -8.27 10.21 -17.33
N ALA A 291 -8.43 8.96 -16.83
CA ALA A 291 -8.42 7.70 -17.58
C ALA A 291 -7.26 7.57 -18.60
N ARG A 292 -6.15 8.27 -18.36
CA ARG A 292 -4.99 8.37 -19.26
C ARG A 292 -3.70 8.23 -18.47
N ALA A 293 -3.07 7.07 -18.58
CA ALA A 293 -1.70 6.91 -18.10
C ALA A 293 -0.74 7.40 -19.19
N THR A 294 -0.03 8.49 -18.95
CA THR A 294 0.95 9.03 -19.87
C THR A 294 2.31 9.17 -19.20
N TRP A 295 3.38 9.04 -19.98
CA TRP A 295 4.75 9.27 -19.49
C TRP A 295 4.90 10.64 -18.82
N ARG A 296 4.26 11.69 -19.40
CA ARG A 296 4.29 13.05 -18.86
C ARG A 296 3.63 13.15 -17.49
N ILE A 297 2.44 12.56 -17.30
CA ILE A 297 1.73 12.58 -16.01
C ILE A 297 2.52 11.82 -14.96
N MET A 298 3.16 10.70 -15.32
CA MET A 298 4.03 9.96 -14.42
C MET A 298 5.22 10.80 -13.95
N LEU A 299 5.92 11.48 -14.87
CA LEU A 299 7.05 12.35 -14.53
C LEU A 299 6.63 13.59 -13.74
N LEU A 300 5.49 14.21 -14.06
CA LEU A 300 4.92 15.31 -13.27
C LEU A 300 4.56 14.85 -11.86
N GLY A 301 3.99 13.64 -11.72
CA GLY A 301 3.73 13.05 -10.42
C GLY A 301 5.00 12.82 -9.61
N ALA A 302 6.03 12.23 -10.24
CA ALA A 302 7.33 11.97 -9.60
C ALA A 302 8.06 13.27 -9.21
N GLY A 303 8.16 14.22 -10.15
CA GLY A 303 8.84 15.49 -9.93
C GLY A 303 8.11 16.39 -8.93
N GLY A 304 6.77 16.45 -9.02
CA GLY A 304 5.95 17.18 -8.06
C GLY A 304 6.05 16.61 -6.64
N PHE A 305 6.02 15.28 -6.51
CA PHE A 305 6.25 14.60 -5.24
C PHE A 305 7.61 14.96 -4.64
N ALA A 306 8.70 14.80 -5.40
CA ALA A 306 10.05 15.08 -4.94
C ALA A 306 10.28 16.57 -4.62
N LEU A 307 9.67 17.48 -5.39
CA LEU A 307 9.70 18.91 -5.11
C LEU A 307 8.99 19.22 -3.78
N VAL A 308 7.85 18.63 -3.52
CA VAL A 308 7.10 18.84 -2.27
C VAL A 308 7.88 18.26 -1.08
N GLU A 309 8.58 17.13 -1.23
CA GLU A 309 9.50 16.65 -0.18
C GLU A 309 10.57 17.69 0.18
N LEU A 310 11.19 18.32 -0.83
CA LEU A 310 12.16 19.43 -0.58
C LEU A 310 11.53 20.61 0.15
N LEU A 311 10.28 20.94 -0.21
CA LEU A 311 9.55 22.04 0.44
C LEU A 311 9.15 21.71 1.89
N ILE A 312 8.94 20.44 2.22
CA ILE A 312 8.64 19.99 3.59
C ILE A 312 9.90 20.09 4.48
N ALA A 313 11.09 19.88 3.94
CA ALA A 313 12.33 19.82 4.71
C ALA A 313 12.50 21.00 5.70
N PRO A 314 12.36 22.28 5.33
CA PRO A 314 12.53 23.42 6.25
C PRO A 314 11.27 23.78 7.04
N VAL A 315 10.22 22.95 7.07
CA VAL A 315 8.93 23.33 7.64
C VAL A 315 8.82 22.97 9.11
N HIS A 316 8.58 23.97 9.94
CA HIS A 316 8.35 23.87 11.39
C HIS A 316 6.89 24.20 11.79
N SER A 317 6.03 24.52 10.83
CA SER A 317 4.61 24.81 11.07
C SER A 317 3.74 23.61 10.76
N THR A 318 2.94 23.14 11.73
CA THR A 318 2.01 22.03 11.56
C THR A 318 1.00 22.26 10.44
N ALA A 319 0.47 23.49 10.32
CA ALA A 319 -0.51 23.80 9.29
C ALA A 319 0.12 23.69 7.89
N LEU A 320 1.32 24.26 7.70
CA LEU A 320 2.04 24.19 6.42
C LEU A 320 2.46 22.76 6.09
N ALA A 321 2.95 21.99 7.09
CA ALA A 321 3.28 20.59 6.92
C ALA A 321 2.04 19.79 6.46
N GLY A 322 0.86 20.02 7.05
CA GLY A 322 -0.38 19.38 6.66
C GLY A 322 -0.76 19.67 5.22
N VAL A 323 -0.69 20.92 4.78
CA VAL A 323 -0.98 21.32 3.39
C VAL A 323 0.00 20.68 2.42
N LEU A 324 1.30 20.77 2.70
CA LEU A 324 2.32 20.15 1.83
C LEU A 324 2.20 18.63 1.79
N LEU A 325 1.91 17.98 2.90
CA LEU A 325 1.68 16.52 2.93
C LEU A 325 0.42 16.12 2.15
N PHE A 326 -0.64 16.93 2.16
CA PHE A 326 -1.79 16.71 1.28
C PHE A 326 -1.37 16.75 -0.20
N VAL A 327 -0.62 17.78 -0.61
CA VAL A 327 -0.12 17.90 -1.98
C VAL A 327 0.85 16.76 -2.32
N CYS A 328 1.70 16.36 -1.37
CA CYS A 328 2.60 15.23 -1.49
C CYS A 328 1.84 13.92 -1.75
N GLY A 329 0.78 13.66 -0.99
CA GLY A 329 -0.10 12.50 -1.17
C GLY A 329 -0.76 12.46 -2.56
N LEU A 330 -1.20 13.61 -3.06
CA LEU A 330 -1.76 13.73 -4.41
C LEU A 330 -0.74 13.30 -5.48
N PHE A 331 0.47 13.84 -5.43
CA PHE A 331 1.53 13.47 -6.37
C PHE A 331 2.02 12.04 -6.20
N PHE A 332 2.11 11.54 -4.96
CA PHE A 332 2.42 10.14 -4.65
C PHE A 332 1.51 9.18 -5.42
N THR A 333 0.20 9.37 -5.30
CA THR A 333 -0.76 8.48 -5.97
C THR A 333 -0.77 8.70 -7.48
N SER A 334 -0.60 9.94 -7.94
CA SER A 334 -0.46 10.24 -9.37
C SER A 334 0.74 9.50 -9.98
N TYR A 335 1.91 9.53 -9.32
CA TYR A 335 3.08 8.79 -9.76
C TYR A 335 2.85 7.28 -9.72
N THR A 336 2.41 6.74 -8.60
CA THR A 336 2.29 5.29 -8.41
C THR A 336 1.25 4.64 -9.32
N ALA A 337 0.10 5.29 -9.53
CA ALA A 337 -0.92 4.82 -10.45
C ALA A 337 -0.43 4.85 -11.91
N ASN A 338 0.22 5.94 -12.32
CA ASN A 338 0.70 6.08 -13.70
C ASN A 338 1.93 5.19 -13.98
N SER A 339 2.85 5.00 -13.01
CA SER A 339 3.99 4.09 -13.17
C SER A 339 3.55 2.63 -13.28
N ASN A 340 2.56 2.22 -12.47
CA ASN A 340 1.96 0.89 -12.57
C ASN A 340 1.29 0.65 -13.93
N ALA A 341 0.52 1.62 -14.42
CA ALA A 341 -0.10 1.53 -15.73
C ALA A 341 0.93 1.57 -16.87
N ALA A 342 1.95 2.44 -16.78
CA ALA A 342 2.99 2.56 -17.77
C ALA A 342 3.82 1.28 -17.93
N ILE A 343 4.17 0.61 -16.82
CA ILE A 343 4.93 -0.64 -16.86
C ILE A 343 4.10 -1.78 -17.49
N GLN A 344 2.79 -1.81 -17.23
CA GLN A 344 1.88 -2.78 -17.84
C GLN A 344 1.78 -2.59 -19.36
N LEU A 345 1.68 -1.32 -19.80
CA LEU A 345 1.58 -0.98 -21.23
C LEU A 345 2.90 -1.17 -21.98
N ALA A 346 4.04 -0.96 -21.30
CA ALA A 346 5.38 -1.17 -21.89
C ALA A 346 5.79 -2.64 -21.95
N SER A 347 5.07 -3.52 -21.24
CA SER A 347 5.39 -4.95 -21.15
C SER A 347 4.57 -5.76 -22.16
N ALA A 348 5.23 -6.70 -22.86
CA ALA A 348 4.56 -7.65 -23.73
C ALA A 348 3.63 -8.57 -22.93
N ASP A 349 2.49 -8.98 -23.51
CA ASP A 349 1.42 -9.71 -22.81
C ASP A 349 1.90 -11.00 -22.12
N HIS A 350 2.78 -11.76 -22.77
CA HIS A 350 3.30 -13.04 -22.27
C HIS A 350 4.26 -12.90 -21.09
N ILE A 351 4.87 -11.71 -20.87
CA ILE A 351 5.85 -11.47 -19.78
C ILE A 351 5.36 -10.46 -18.75
N ARG A 352 4.23 -9.77 -19.00
CA ARG A 352 3.68 -8.69 -18.17
C ARG A 352 3.60 -9.06 -16.70
N GLY A 353 3.13 -10.25 -16.36
CA GLY A 353 3.03 -10.71 -14.97
C GLY A 353 4.38 -10.79 -14.24
N ARG A 354 5.45 -11.16 -14.96
CA ARG A 354 6.81 -11.25 -14.39
C ARG A 354 7.41 -9.87 -14.16
N VAL A 355 7.21 -8.95 -15.11
CA VAL A 355 7.65 -7.55 -14.98
C VAL A 355 6.91 -6.84 -13.84
N LEU A 356 5.60 -7.08 -13.69
CA LEU A 356 4.83 -6.59 -12.55
C LEU A 356 5.33 -7.18 -11.22
N GLY A 357 5.72 -8.45 -11.20
CA GLY A 357 6.36 -9.05 -10.03
C GLY A 357 7.63 -8.31 -9.61
N LEU A 358 8.50 -7.95 -10.58
CA LEU A 358 9.69 -7.13 -10.30
C LEU A 358 9.35 -5.73 -9.79
N TYR A 359 8.31 -5.10 -10.33
CA TYR A 359 7.83 -3.80 -9.91
C TYR A 359 7.36 -3.82 -8.44
N TYR A 360 6.54 -4.82 -8.06
CA TYR A 360 6.09 -4.98 -6.67
C TYR A 360 7.22 -5.39 -5.73
N TYR A 361 8.21 -6.15 -6.22
CA TYR A 361 9.41 -6.47 -5.44
C TYR A 361 10.28 -5.23 -5.23
N ALA A 362 10.46 -4.38 -6.23
CA ALA A 362 11.14 -3.09 -6.07
C ALA A 362 10.44 -2.20 -5.03
N TRP A 363 9.10 -2.21 -5.01
CA TRP A 363 8.31 -1.44 -4.04
C TRP A 363 8.45 -1.95 -2.59
N ASN A 364 8.19 -3.26 -2.36
CA ASN A 364 8.08 -3.82 -1.01
C ASN A 364 9.37 -4.52 -0.54
N GLY A 365 10.09 -5.14 -1.46
CA GLY A 365 11.25 -5.95 -1.14
C GLY A 365 12.50 -5.14 -0.79
N LEU A 366 12.63 -3.92 -1.33
CA LEU A 366 13.74 -3.01 -1.04
C LEU A 366 13.39 -1.96 0.03
N ALA A 367 12.12 -1.79 0.36
CA ALA A 367 11.66 -0.86 1.38
C ALA A 367 12.38 -0.99 2.74
N PRO A 368 12.68 -2.21 3.25
CA PRO A 368 13.41 -2.38 4.51
C PRO A 368 14.79 -1.71 4.52
N LEU A 369 15.55 -1.80 3.42
CA LEU A 369 16.87 -1.17 3.31
C LEU A 369 16.76 0.34 3.31
N GLY A 370 15.78 0.87 2.56
CA GLY A 370 15.49 2.30 2.53
C GLY A 370 15.05 2.83 3.89
N ALA A 371 14.26 2.05 4.61
CA ALA A 371 13.79 2.40 5.95
C ALA A 371 14.94 2.61 6.94
N LEU A 372 15.96 1.74 6.95
CA LEU A 372 17.15 1.91 7.79
C LEU A 372 17.95 3.15 7.40
N LEU A 373 18.14 3.38 6.10
CA LEU A 373 18.86 4.54 5.60
C LEU A 373 18.16 5.84 6.00
N VAL A 374 16.86 5.94 5.80
CA VAL A 374 16.06 7.11 6.16
C VAL A 374 16.01 7.31 7.68
N GLY A 375 15.86 6.22 8.45
CA GLY A 375 15.93 6.27 9.91
C GLY A 375 17.28 6.79 10.42
N TRP A 376 18.38 6.31 9.84
CA TRP A 376 19.74 6.79 10.14
C TRP A 376 19.92 8.28 9.78
N MET A 377 19.41 8.71 8.63
CA MET A 377 19.44 10.13 8.25
C MET A 377 18.68 11.00 9.25
N CYS A 378 17.52 10.55 9.72
CA CYS A 378 16.72 11.26 10.70
C CYS A 378 17.44 11.40 12.05
N ASP A 379 18.21 10.39 12.48
CA ASP A 379 18.96 10.45 13.74
C ASP A 379 20.21 11.35 13.63
N ARG A 380 20.77 11.55 12.40
CA ARG A 380 21.97 12.37 12.16
C ARG A 380 21.67 13.83 11.84
N GLY A 381 20.68 14.10 11.04
CA GLY A 381 20.39 15.45 10.54
C GLY A 381 18.90 15.79 10.52
N GLY A 382 18.12 15.17 11.41
CA GLY A 382 16.70 15.44 11.50
C GLY A 382 15.88 14.92 10.30
N THR A 383 14.60 15.20 10.34
CA THR A 383 13.72 14.92 9.20
C THR A 383 14.04 15.81 8.00
N GLU A 384 14.65 16.97 8.24
CA GLU A 384 15.10 17.92 7.23
C GLU A 384 16.10 17.26 6.26
N LEU A 385 17.12 16.56 6.79
CA LEU A 385 18.08 15.83 5.98
C LEU A 385 17.40 14.72 5.16
N ALA A 386 16.51 13.96 5.76
CA ALA A 386 15.86 12.85 5.11
C ALA A 386 14.90 13.30 3.99
N PHE A 387 14.07 14.33 4.23
CA PHE A 387 13.22 14.93 3.19
C PHE A 387 14.06 15.63 2.10
N GLY A 388 15.14 16.33 2.49
CA GLY A 388 16.04 16.97 1.55
C GLY A 388 16.72 15.99 0.60
N VAL A 389 17.32 14.92 1.14
CA VAL A 389 17.97 13.87 0.35
C VAL A 389 16.93 13.14 -0.50
N GLY A 390 15.74 12.81 0.04
CA GLY A 390 14.63 12.19 -0.69
C GLY A 390 14.22 13.04 -1.89
N GLY A 391 13.95 14.32 -1.66
CA GLY A 391 13.55 15.25 -2.71
C GLY A 391 14.61 15.44 -3.79
N VAL A 392 15.89 15.61 -3.42
CA VAL A 392 17.00 15.72 -4.39
C VAL A 392 17.15 14.44 -5.21
N ALA A 393 17.17 13.27 -4.56
CA ALA A 393 17.28 11.98 -5.25
C ALA A 393 16.09 11.73 -6.17
N GLY A 394 14.88 12.04 -5.73
CA GLY A 394 13.66 11.92 -6.52
C GLY A 394 13.65 12.85 -7.74
N LEU A 395 14.04 14.11 -7.59
CA LEU A 395 14.17 15.05 -8.71
C LEU A 395 15.27 14.63 -9.68
N ALA A 396 16.44 14.25 -9.20
CA ALA A 396 17.55 13.79 -10.04
C ALA A 396 17.12 12.55 -10.85
N MET A 397 16.45 11.59 -10.20
CA MET A 397 15.93 10.40 -10.90
C MET A 397 14.83 10.75 -11.91
N THR A 398 13.97 11.72 -11.60
CA THR A 398 12.90 12.17 -12.53
C THR A 398 13.50 12.83 -13.77
N VAL A 399 14.52 13.70 -13.60
CA VAL A 399 15.25 14.34 -14.70
C VAL A 399 16.00 13.30 -15.55
N ALA A 400 16.69 12.35 -14.90
CA ALA A 400 17.36 11.25 -15.58
C ALA A 400 16.38 10.40 -16.39
N ALA A 401 15.21 10.10 -15.85
CA ALA A 401 14.16 9.36 -16.55
C ALA A 401 13.61 10.14 -17.75
N ALA A 402 13.41 11.45 -17.61
CA ALA A 402 12.94 12.31 -18.71
C ALA A 402 13.95 12.37 -19.86
N ALA A 403 15.25 12.41 -19.54
CA ALA A 403 16.33 12.39 -20.54
C ALA A 403 16.52 11.00 -21.15
N ALA A 404 16.31 9.92 -20.40
CA ALA A 404 16.54 8.55 -20.84
C ALA A 404 15.49 8.06 -21.84
N VAL A 405 14.22 8.44 -21.70
CA VAL A 405 13.11 7.93 -22.52
C VAL A 405 12.48 9.10 -23.28
N LYS A 406 12.70 9.16 -24.61
CA LYS A 406 11.92 10.07 -25.47
C LYS A 406 10.46 9.62 -25.40
N PRO A 407 9.52 10.53 -25.05
CA PRO A 407 8.12 10.15 -24.91
C PRO A 407 7.64 9.52 -26.21
N PRO A 408 7.15 8.28 -26.18
CA PRO A 408 6.54 7.70 -27.38
C PRO A 408 5.37 8.61 -27.77
N ARG A 409 5.38 9.13 -28.98
CA ARG A 409 4.38 10.09 -29.50
C ARG A 409 2.94 9.58 -29.38
N LYS A 410 2.72 8.29 -29.07
CA LYS A 410 1.41 7.64 -28.87
C LYS A 410 1.53 6.47 -27.87
N LEU A 411 1.67 6.75 -26.57
CA LEU A 411 1.10 5.85 -25.60
C LEU A 411 -0.39 6.22 -25.53
N ILE A 412 -1.22 5.36 -26.12
CA ILE A 412 -2.67 5.30 -26.03
C ILE A 412 -3.48 6.12 -27.04
N ARG A 413 -3.93 5.43 -28.04
CA ARG A 413 -5.30 5.32 -28.48
C ARG A 413 -5.55 3.89 -28.97
N ARG A 414 -5.52 2.89 -28.09
CA ARG A 414 -6.39 1.74 -28.32
C ARG A 414 -7.78 2.16 -27.81
N ARG A 415 -8.54 2.84 -28.67
CA ARG A 415 -9.99 2.76 -28.59
C ARG A 415 -10.31 1.29 -28.39
N LEU A 416 -11.06 0.95 -27.36
CA LEU A 416 -11.97 -0.17 -27.41
C LEU A 416 -12.72 0.01 -28.75
N ARG A 417 -12.29 -0.66 -29.79
CA ARG A 417 -13.19 -0.88 -30.94
C ARG A 417 -14.33 -1.65 -30.30
N PRO A 418 -15.56 -1.18 -30.38
CA PRO A 418 -16.69 -2.04 -30.05
C PRO A 418 -16.47 -3.31 -30.88
N GLU A 419 -16.63 -4.46 -30.22
CA GLU A 419 -16.64 -5.73 -30.95
C GLU A 419 -17.62 -5.58 -32.13
N PRO A 420 -17.23 -6.00 -33.33
CA PRO A 420 -18.14 -5.93 -34.47
C PRO A 420 -19.42 -6.65 -34.06
N THR A 421 -20.53 -5.97 -34.21
CA THR A 421 -21.85 -6.58 -33.97
C THR A 421 -22.02 -7.79 -34.87
N ALA A 422 -22.77 -8.79 -34.39
CA ALA A 422 -23.01 -10.03 -35.16
C ALA A 422 -23.46 -9.80 -36.60
N GLU A 423 -24.07 -8.64 -36.92
CA GLU A 423 -24.42 -8.21 -38.28
C GLU A 423 -23.21 -7.79 -39.15
N GLN A 424 -22.10 -7.36 -38.54
CA GLN A 424 -20.86 -6.99 -39.26
C GLN A 424 -19.93 -8.19 -39.52
N LEU A 425 -20.20 -9.34 -38.88
CA LEU A 425 -19.52 -10.61 -39.13
C LEU A 425 -20.28 -11.49 -40.14
N ALA A 426 -21.51 -11.11 -40.52
CA ALA A 426 -22.36 -11.85 -41.45
C ALA A 426 -22.42 -11.19 -42.87
N ALA A 427 -21.79 -10.06 -43.07
CA ALA A 427 -21.61 -9.39 -44.35
C ALA A 427 -20.14 -9.55 -44.86
#